data_666012e865655f68dc01e1908a026474
#
_entry.id   666012e865655f68dc01e1908a026474
#
_cell.length_a   1.000
_cell.length_b   1.000
_cell.length_c   1.000
_cell.angle_alpha   90.00
_cell.angle_beta   90.00
_cell.angle_gamma   90.00
#
_symmetry.space_group_name_H-M   'P 1'
#
loop_
_entity.id
_entity.type
_entity.pdbx_description
1 polymer ?
#
loop_
_entity_poly.entity_id
_entity_poly.type
_entity_poly.pdbx_seq_one_letter_code
_entity_poly.pdbx_strand_id
1 'polypeptide(L)'
;LLITVVILPIYGINEIPNWIRDNAVEWLENKIDDQTFLLGIEYLIKENIIKVNLDIEDNVEDRIPNWIRDNVKWWLENKIDDQTFLLGIEYLIKENIIVMNSNVKNEIDIEEPKKIVFSTEPNAIFKVWSFEDDLIIKNGKIIFSKDFHLDFIKKFDELHDEISIINNNFNAIVILPVFTSSAYVEGGFYNYYKNECETCTTTKIVENDYLESSAASHLGAKVLEKLGYNTITDIVVDKNPEILKNYDTVILLHNEYVTKKEFNSIINHPNVIYLYPNALYAEISVDYEKNEITLVRGHGYPELELGNGFNWEFENTHPYEYDTDCLNWEFYDIPNGKMLNCYPDVKMVSDTNLLKQIKNLLK
;
A
#
# COMPACT_ATOMS: atom_id res chain seq x y z
N LEU A 1 -8.40 33.79 25.85
CA LEU A 1 -7.53 33.68 24.66
C LEU A 1 -8.05 32.52 23.82
N LEU A 2 -8.77 32.83 22.72
CA LEU A 2 -9.17 31.82 21.74
C LEU A 2 -7.94 31.53 20.87
N ILE A 3 -7.43 30.29 20.93
CA ILE A 3 -6.44 29.79 19.98
C ILE A 3 -7.22 29.35 18.75
N THR A 4 -7.16 30.12 17.69
CA THR A 4 -7.67 29.74 16.39
C THR A 4 -6.64 28.78 15.78
N VAL A 5 -6.95 27.48 15.78
CA VAL A 5 -6.21 26.49 15.00
C VAL A 5 -6.55 26.71 13.53
N VAL A 6 -5.63 27.26 12.79
CA VAL A 6 -5.72 27.33 11.32
C VAL A 6 -5.38 25.93 10.80
N ILE A 7 -6.38 25.17 10.44
CA ILE A 7 -6.21 23.93 9.67
C ILE A 7 -5.86 24.36 8.26
N LEU A 8 -4.59 24.23 7.89
CA LEU A 8 -4.17 24.34 6.51
C LEU A 8 -4.65 23.10 5.73
N PRO A 9 -5.11 23.24 4.48
CA PRO A 9 -5.55 22.09 3.71
C PRO A 9 -4.38 21.14 3.48
N ILE A 10 -4.57 19.87 3.84
CA ILE A 10 -3.64 18.78 3.57
C ILE A 10 -3.71 18.51 2.07
N TYR A 11 -2.78 19.08 1.32
CA TYR A 11 -2.53 18.66 -0.06
C TYR A 11 -1.83 17.29 -0.02
N GLY A 12 -2.20 16.39 -0.94
CA GLY A 12 -1.75 15.02 -1.02
C GLY A 12 -0.27 14.86 -0.73
N ILE A 13 0.06 14.00 0.20
CA ILE A 13 1.43 13.69 0.62
C ILE A 13 2.05 12.95 -0.55
N ASN A 14 3.02 13.56 -1.23
CA ASN A 14 3.90 12.81 -2.10
C ASN A 14 4.74 11.92 -1.20
N GLU A 15 4.64 10.60 -1.34
CA GLU A 15 5.43 9.64 -0.59
C GLU A 15 6.92 9.89 -0.82
N ILE A 16 7.72 9.71 0.24
CA ILE A 16 9.17 9.76 0.12
C ILE A 16 9.62 8.50 -0.64
N PRO A 17 10.32 8.64 -1.77
CA PRO A 17 10.82 7.48 -2.52
C PRO A 17 11.72 6.58 -1.65
N ASN A 18 11.63 5.27 -1.82
CA ASN A 18 12.39 4.30 -1.02
C ASN A 18 13.90 4.52 -1.10
N TRP A 19 14.43 4.90 -2.25
CA TRP A 19 15.86 5.19 -2.39
C TRP A 19 16.36 6.32 -1.46
N ILE A 20 15.49 7.26 -1.05
CA ILE A 20 15.82 8.27 -0.03
C ILE A 20 15.99 7.59 1.34
N ARG A 21 15.18 6.55 1.64
CA ARG A 21 15.36 5.75 2.87
C ARG A 21 16.67 4.97 2.83
N ASP A 22 17.00 4.38 1.68
CA ASP A 22 18.26 3.67 1.49
C ASP A 22 19.45 4.60 1.65
N ASN A 23 19.45 5.77 1.04
CA ASN A 23 20.47 6.80 1.26
C ASN A 23 20.57 7.22 2.72
N ALA A 24 19.44 7.34 3.42
CA ALA A 24 19.43 7.66 4.84
C ALA A 24 20.08 6.58 5.71
N VAL A 25 19.86 5.29 5.37
CA VAL A 25 20.53 4.15 6.02
C VAL A 25 22.04 4.23 5.77
N GLU A 26 22.46 4.38 4.51
CA GLU A 26 23.88 4.46 4.15
C GLU A 26 24.60 5.65 4.80
N TRP A 27 23.89 6.77 4.92
CA TRP A 27 24.39 7.94 5.63
C TRP A 27 24.56 7.69 7.13
N LEU A 28 23.59 7.05 7.81
CA LEU A 28 23.71 6.69 9.22
C LEU A 28 24.86 5.70 9.48
N GLU A 29 25.13 4.82 8.52
CA GLU A 29 26.24 3.86 8.56
C GLU A 29 27.59 4.47 8.13
N ASN A 30 27.63 5.76 7.79
CA ASN A 30 28.79 6.49 7.25
C ASN A 30 29.37 5.89 5.95
N LYS A 31 28.51 5.26 5.14
CA LYS A 31 28.86 4.78 3.80
C LYS A 31 28.84 5.90 2.75
N ILE A 32 27.99 6.90 2.98
CA ILE A 32 27.92 8.14 2.20
C ILE A 32 28.14 9.34 3.13
N ASP A 33 28.61 10.45 2.58
CA ASP A 33 28.87 11.69 3.31
C ASP A 33 27.60 12.56 3.44
N ASP A 34 27.70 13.63 4.23
CA ASP A 34 26.60 14.58 4.46
C ASP A 34 26.13 15.21 3.15
N GLN A 35 27.03 15.50 2.22
CA GLN A 35 26.73 16.12 0.95
C GLN A 35 25.88 15.18 0.06
N THR A 36 26.23 13.91 -0.02
CA THR A 36 25.46 12.90 -0.76
C THR A 36 24.06 12.73 -0.18
N PHE A 37 23.91 12.71 1.16
CA PHE A 37 22.58 12.66 1.78
C PHE A 37 21.75 13.92 1.47
N LEU A 38 22.34 15.10 1.49
CA LEU A 38 21.66 16.37 1.17
C LEU A 38 21.13 16.40 -0.26
N LEU A 39 21.78 15.74 -1.21
CA LEU A 39 21.26 15.61 -2.57
C LEU A 39 19.90 14.90 -2.62
N GLY A 40 19.68 13.90 -1.75
CA GLY A 40 18.38 13.27 -1.58
C GLY A 40 17.31 14.27 -1.09
N ILE A 41 17.68 15.16 -0.17
CA ILE A 41 16.78 16.23 0.32
C ILE A 41 16.50 17.25 -0.77
N GLU A 42 17.51 17.62 -1.57
CA GLU A 42 17.34 18.51 -2.74
C GLU A 42 16.35 17.94 -3.76
N TYR A 43 16.42 16.64 -4.01
CA TYR A 43 15.46 15.95 -4.85
C TYR A 43 14.03 16.10 -4.33
N LEU A 44 13.81 15.91 -3.00
CA LEU A 44 12.48 16.06 -2.39
C LEU A 44 11.94 17.49 -2.56
N ILE A 45 12.80 18.51 -2.55
CA ILE A 45 12.43 19.91 -2.81
C ILE A 45 12.10 20.12 -4.28
N LYS A 46 12.94 19.61 -5.19
CA LYS A 46 12.77 19.74 -6.66
C LYS A 46 11.45 19.13 -7.12
N GLU A 47 11.07 17.97 -6.54
CA GLU A 47 9.81 17.28 -6.84
C GLU A 47 8.60 17.86 -6.08
N ASN A 48 8.75 18.99 -5.36
CA ASN A 48 7.71 19.62 -4.53
C ASN A 48 7.14 18.72 -3.42
N ILE A 49 7.89 17.72 -2.99
CA ILE A 49 7.55 16.87 -1.83
C ILE A 49 7.80 17.68 -0.56
N ILE A 50 8.91 18.40 -0.49
CA ILE A 50 9.19 19.43 0.52
C ILE A 50 8.93 20.82 -0.08
N LYS A 51 8.14 21.65 0.61
CA LYS A 51 7.79 23.02 0.17
C LYS A 51 8.54 24.04 1.00
N VAL A 52 9.69 24.50 0.54
CA VAL A 52 10.46 25.57 1.15
C VAL A 52 10.63 26.74 0.20
N ASN A 53 10.44 27.97 0.69
CA ASN A 53 10.88 29.18 -0.01
C ASN A 53 12.34 29.41 0.38
N LEU A 54 13.26 29.12 -0.53
CA LEU A 54 14.69 29.32 -0.34
C LEU A 54 15.03 30.79 -0.65
N ASP A 55 15.15 31.62 0.38
CA ASP A 55 15.94 32.85 0.30
C ASP A 55 17.39 32.46 0.63
N ILE A 56 18.24 32.34 -0.38
CA ILE A 56 19.59 31.79 -0.27
C ILE A 56 20.55 32.92 0.09
N GLU A 57 21.10 32.90 1.31
CA GLU A 57 22.30 33.65 1.66
C GLU A 57 23.56 32.79 1.49
N ASP A 58 24.52 33.29 0.72
CA ASP A 58 25.83 32.65 0.51
C ASP A 58 26.68 32.71 1.78
N ASN A 59 27.15 31.53 2.22
CA ASN A 59 28.19 31.23 3.24
C ASN A 59 27.70 30.56 4.53
N VAL A 60 27.61 29.22 4.52
CA VAL A 60 27.68 28.40 5.75
C VAL A 60 28.35 27.04 5.47
N GLU A 61 29.04 26.48 6.47
CA GLU A 61 29.72 25.18 6.38
C GLU A 61 28.78 24.03 6.12
N ASP A 62 29.10 23.20 5.11
CA ASP A 62 28.36 22.03 4.64
C ASP A 62 28.37 20.86 5.66
N ARG A 63 27.83 21.05 6.86
CA ARG A 63 27.74 19.98 7.86
C ARG A 63 26.37 19.87 8.47
N ILE A 64 25.78 18.68 8.35
CA ILE A 64 24.55 18.34 9.04
C ILE A 64 24.84 18.14 10.53
N PRO A 65 24.16 18.84 11.46
CA PRO A 65 24.33 18.64 12.89
C PRO A 65 24.06 17.17 13.31
N ASN A 66 24.90 16.62 14.18
CA ASN A 66 24.81 15.20 14.57
C ASN A 66 23.45 14.77 15.16
N TRP A 67 22.72 15.68 15.82
CA TRP A 67 21.41 15.35 16.39
C TRP A 67 20.33 15.08 15.31
N ILE A 68 20.54 15.52 14.06
CA ILE A 68 19.64 15.23 12.95
C ILE A 68 19.71 13.73 12.61
N ARG A 69 20.84 13.06 12.85
CA ARG A 69 20.98 11.61 12.68
C ARG A 69 19.97 10.83 13.55
N ASP A 70 19.66 11.33 14.74
CA ASP A 70 18.67 10.71 15.60
C ASP A 70 17.25 10.84 15.02
N ASN A 71 16.90 11.97 14.40
CA ASN A 71 15.61 12.16 13.75
C ASN A 71 15.47 11.24 12.52
N VAL A 72 16.51 11.14 11.68
CA VAL A 72 16.53 10.22 10.55
C VAL A 72 16.41 8.77 11.02
N LYS A 73 17.10 8.39 12.09
CA LYS A 73 16.99 7.07 12.70
C LYS A 73 15.57 6.77 13.19
N TRP A 74 14.90 7.73 13.85
CA TRP A 74 13.53 7.55 14.30
C TRP A 74 12.55 7.38 13.14
N TRP A 75 12.78 8.06 12.04
CA TRP A 75 12.00 7.90 10.81
C TRP A 75 12.21 6.51 10.20
N LEU A 76 13.43 6.04 10.03
CA LEU A 76 13.75 4.71 9.53
C LEU A 76 13.22 3.58 10.43
N GLU A 77 13.18 3.81 11.75
CA GLU A 77 12.60 2.88 12.73
C GLU A 77 11.06 3.00 12.84
N ASN A 78 10.39 3.77 11.96
CA ASN A 78 8.95 4.06 11.96
C ASN A 78 8.42 4.61 13.30
N LYS A 79 9.27 5.29 14.08
CA LYS A 79 8.88 6.02 15.30
C LYS A 79 8.25 7.37 14.99
N ILE A 80 8.56 7.95 13.84
CA ILE A 80 7.89 9.08 13.23
C ILE A 80 7.53 8.73 11.80
N ASP A 81 6.40 9.24 11.31
CA ASP A 81 5.94 9.04 9.94
C ASP A 81 6.65 9.97 8.93
N ASP A 82 6.42 9.72 7.64
CA ASP A 82 7.00 10.51 6.55
C ASP A 82 6.64 11.99 6.67
N GLN A 83 5.40 12.30 7.04
CA GLN A 83 4.95 13.67 7.18
C GLN A 83 5.70 14.40 8.30
N THR A 84 5.86 13.77 9.44
CA THR A 84 6.62 14.32 10.58
C THR A 84 8.08 14.51 10.20
N PHE A 85 8.68 13.57 9.47
CA PHE A 85 10.04 13.68 8.96
C PHE A 85 10.18 14.86 7.99
N LEU A 86 9.30 14.97 6.97
CA LEU A 86 9.33 16.07 6.00
C LEU A 86 9.17 17.44 6.65
N LEU A 87 8.22 17.59 7.59
CA LEU A 87 8.04 18.83 8.35
C LEU A 87 9.29 19.19 9.18
N GLY A 88 9.97 18.17 9.71
CA GLY A 88 11.25 18.35 10.41
C GLY A 88 12.32 18.88 9.46
N ILE A 89 12.46 18.32 8.27
CA ILE A 89 13.43 18.78 7.27
C ILE A 89 13.08 20.19 6.77
N GLU A 90 11.81 20.48 6.47
CA GLU A 90 11.35 21.83 6.09
C GLU A 90 11.73 22.88 7.15
N TYR A 91 11.51 22.56 8.44
CA TYR A 91 11.89 23.41 9.55
C TYR A 91 13.39 23.66 9.59
N LEU A 92 14.20 22.59 9.47
CA LEU A 92 15.67 22.69 9.53
C LEU A 92 16.24 23.55 8.38
N ILE A 93 15.65 23.46 7.19
CA ILE A 93 16.04 24.30 6.05
C ILE A 93 15.61 25.76 6.28
N LYS A 94 14.36 25.97 6.72
CA LYS A 94 13.80 27.31 6.98
C LYS A 94 14.57 28.09 8.06
N GLU A 95 15.06 27.39 9.08
CA GLU A 95 15.86 28.00 10.16
C GLU A 95 17.37 28.04 9.83
N ASN A 96 17.77 27.75 8.57
CA ASN A 96 19.16 27.69 8.12
C ASN A 96 20.07 26.76 8.96
N ILE A 97 19.50 25.72 9.55
CA ILE A 97 20.25 24.68 10.30
C ILE A 97 20.88 23.69 9.31
N ILE A 98 20.15 23.34 8.23
CA ILE A 98 20.66 22.66 7.05
C ILE A 98 20.71 23.68 5.93
N VAL A 99 21.90 23.90 5.38
CA VAL A 99 22.10 24.81 4.26
C VAL A 99 22.28 24.03 3.00
N MET A 100 21.49 24.36 2.00
CA MET A 100 21.51 23.73 0.68
C MET A 100 22.43 24.54 -0.22
N ASN A 101 23.39 23.91 -0.86
CA ASN A 101 24.37 24.60 -1.70
C ASN A 101 23.78 24.94 -3.07
N SER A 102 23.53 26.21 -3.36
CA SER A 102 22.95 26.67 -4.63
C SER A 102 23.87 26.48 -5.85
N ASN A 103 25.14 26.14 -5.64
CA ASN A 103 26.14 25.98 -6.70
C ASN A 103 26.21 24.56 -7.30
N VAL A 104 25.47 23.59 -6.80
CA VAL A 104 25.46 22.20 -7.32
C VAL A 104 24.68 22.07 -8.63
N LYS A 105 24.34 23.17 -9.28
CA LYS A 105 23.57 23.14 -10.54
C LYS A 105 24.26 22.49 -11.74
N ASN A 106 25.56 22.18 -11.69
CA ASN A 106 26.28 21.89 -12.95
C ASN A 106 27.24 20.71 -13.03
N GLU A 107 27.51 19.87 -12.02
CA GLU A 107 28.55 18.84 -12.21
C GLU A 107 28.42 17.49 -11.45
N ILE A 108 27.31 17.18 -10.87
CA ILE A 108 27.05 15.77 -10.50
C ILE A 108 25.88 15.32 -11.38
N ASP A 109 26.21 14.57 -12.44
CA ASP A 109 25.28 13.69 -13.15
C ASP A 109 24.84 12.59 -12.14
N ILE A 110 23.98 12.96 -11.18
CA ILE A 110 23.11 11.98 -10.56
C ILE A 110 22.14 11.66 -11.68
N GLU A 111 22.36 10.52 -12.35
CA GLU A 111 21.33 9.99 -13.22
C GLU A 111 20.06 9.89 -12.33
N GLU A 112 19.08 10.75 -12.61
CA GLU A 112 17.78 10.65 -11.94
C GLU A 112 17.33 9.19 -12.08
N PRO A 113 16.93 8.51 -10.97
CA PRO A 113 16.51 7.13 -11.05
C PRO A 113 15.49 7.00 -12.16
N LYS A 114 15.78 6.16 -13.13
CA LYS A 114 14.99 6.08 -14.36
C LYS A 114 13.60 5.55 -14.04
N LYS A 115 12.59 6.38 -14.29
CA LYS A 115 11.19 6.03 -14.14
C LYS A 115 10.72 5.16 -15.31
N ILE A 116 10.27 3.97 -15.01
CA ILE A 116 9.66 3.06 -15.99
C ILE A 116 8.14 3.16 -15.84
N VAL A 117 7.48 3.65 -16.87
CA VAL A 117 6.02 3.74 -16.92
C VAL A 117 5.47 2.44 -17.48
N PHE A 118 4.62 1.77 -16.72
CA PHE A 118 3.91 0.60 -17.20
C PHE A 118 2.82 1.05 -18.19
N SER A 119 2.63 0.26 -19.25
CA SER A 119 1.54 0.50 -20.20
C SER A 119 0.21 0.41 -19.47
N THR A 120 -0.51 1.51 -19.41
CA THR A 120 -1.87 1.54 -18.86
C THR A 120 -2.90 1.48 -19.99
N GLU A 121 -4.09 1.01 -19.69
CA GLU A 121 -5.20 1.05 -20.66
C GLU A 121 -5.45 2.49 -21.14
N PRO A 122 -5.97 2.70 -22.38
CA PRO A 122 -6.19 4.03 -22.94
C PRO A 122 -7.06 4.96 -22.07
N ASN A 123 -7.92 4.36 -21.23
CA ASN A 123 -8.82 5.06 -20.31
C ASN A 123 -8.34 5.08 -18.87
N ALA A 124 -7.09 4.68 -18.61
CA ALA A 124 -6.54 4.70 -17.26
C ALA A 124 -6.64 6.10 -16.65
N ILE A 125 -7.11 6.17 -15.43
CA ILE A 125 -7.19 7.39 -14.60
C ILE A 125 -5.94 7.56 -13.73
N PHE A 126 -5.20 6.47 -13.56
CA PHE A 126 -3.89 6.46 -12.90
C PHE A 126 -2.80 6.04 -13.87
N LYS A 127 -1.68 6.73 -13.81
CA LYS A 127 -0.43 6.34 -14.44
C LYS A 127 0.33 5.49 -13.43
N VAL A 128 0.64 4.24 -13.80
CA VAL A 128 1.43 3.32 -12.99
C VAL A 128 2.88 3.39 -13.41
N TRP A 129 3.80 3.60 -12.48
CA TRP A 129 5.23 3.66 -12.76
C TRP A 129 6.06 3.14 -11.58
N SER A 130 7.30 2.81 -11.84
CA SER A 130 8.29 2.39 -10.82
C SER A 130 9.66 2.93 -11.20
N PHE A 131 10.60 2.94 -10.24
CA PHE A 131 12.00 3.14 -10.57
C PHE A 131 12.60 1.87 -11.20
N GLU A 132 13.58 2.04 -12.08
CA GLU A 132 14.23 0.90 -12.76
C GLU A 132 14.87 -0.06 -11.75
N ASP A 133 15.43 0.47 -10.67
CA ASP A 133 16.10 -0.30 -9.60
C ASP A 133 15.17 -1.14 -8.75
N ASP A 134 13.88 -0.78 -8.70
CA ASP A 134 12.84 -1.55 -8.01
C ASP A 134 12.29 -2.71 -8.86
N LEU A 135 12.74 -2.83 -10.12
CA LEU A 135 12.22 -3.85 -11.01
C LEU A 135 12.96 -5.18 -10.83
N ILE A 136 12.17 -6.25 -10.68
CA ILE A 136 12.70 -7.62 -10.80
C ILE A 136 12.63 -8.05 -12.26
N ILE A 137 13.79 -8.24 -12.88
CA ILE A 137 13.90 -8.62 -14.28
C ILE A 137 14.46 -10.04 -14.37
N LYS A 138 13.67 -10.96 -14.98
CA LYS A 138 14.15 -12.32 -15.32
C LYS A 138 14.08 -12.50 -16.83
N ASN A 139 15.17 -12.98 -17.43
CA ASN A 139 15.27 -13.24 -18.87
C ASN A 139 14.91 -12.02 -19.75
N GLY A 140 15.27 -10.81 -19.31
CA GLY A 140 14.98 -9.56 -20.03
C GLY A 140 13.52 -9.12 -20.01
N LYS A 141 12.68 -9.75 -19.19
CA LYS A 141 11.30 -9.34 -18.97
C LYS A 141 11.13 -8.85 -17.54
N ILE A 142 10.43 -7.73 -17.37
CA ILE A 142 9.98 -7.27 -16.08
C ILE A 142 8.96 -8.27 -15.58
N ILE A 143 9.24 -8.90 -14.43
CA ILE A 143 8.33 -9.85 -13.79
C ILE A 143 7.54 -9.13 -12.73
N PHE A 144 8.18 -8.16 -12.05
CA PHE A 144 7.60 -7.53 -10.89
C PHE A 144 8.32 -6.22 -10.57
N SER A 145 7.68 -5.34 -9.81
CA SER A 145 8.31 -4.18 -9.17
C SER A 145 8.17 -4.29 -7.67
N LYS A 146 9.25 -4.13 -6.92
CA LYS A 146 9.23 -4.11 -5.44
C LYS A 146 8.38 -2.96 -4.91
N ASP A 147 8.42 -1.83 -5.59
CA ASP A 147 7.55 -0.71 -5.31
C ASP A 147 7.04 -0.09 -6.61
N PHE A 148 5.76 0.25 -6.67
CA PHE A 148 5.21 1.01 -7.77
C PHE A 148 4.35 2.16 -7.27
N HIS A 149 4.31 3.19 -8.08
CA HIS A 149 3.68 4.45 -7.77
C HIS A 149 2.50 4.71 -8.70
N LEU A 150 1.53 5.45 -8.19
CA LEU A 150 0.35 5.88 -8.94
C LEU A 150 0.28 7.39 -8.96
N ASP A 151 0.23 7.95 -10.18
CA ASP A 151 -0.08 9.36 -10.38
C ASP A 151 -1.48 9.49 -10.99
N PHE A 152 -2.33 10.32 -10.39
CA PHE A 152 -3.62 10.64 -10.97
C PHE A 152 -3.44 11.44 -12.27
N ILE A 153 -4.11 11.02 -13.34
CA ILE A 153 -3.95 11.67 -14.65
C ILE A 153 -4.78 12.94 -14.70
N LYS A 154 -4.11 14.08 -14.83
CA LYS A 154 -4.65 15.44 -14.76
C LYS A 154 -5.91 15.71 -15.60
N LYS A 155 -6.06 15.05 -16.75
CA LYS A 155 -7.28 15.19 -17.58
C LYS A 155 -8.56 14.70 -16.91
N PHE A 156 -8.45 14.02 -15.75
CA PHE A 156 -9.57 13.50 -14.97
C PHE A 156 -9.79 14.24 -13.66
N ASP A 157 -9.21 15.46 -13.48
CA ASP A 157 -9.31 16.22 -12.22
C ASP A 157 -10.77 16.40 -11.75
N GLU A 158 -11.70 16.66 -12.68
CA GLU A 158 -13.12 16.79 -12.35
C GLU A 158 -13.75 15.49 -11.80
N LEU A 159 -13.19 14.33 -12.15
CA LEU A 159 -13.64 13.03 -11.70
C LEU A 159 -13.13 12.71 -10.29
N HIS A 160 -12.03 13.34 -9.86
CA HIS A 160 -11.40 13.04 -8.57
C HIS A 160 -12.40 13.14 -7.41
N ASP A 161 -13.20 14.20 -7.36
CA ASP A 161 -14.19 14.40 -6.31
C ASP A 161 -15.33 13.36 -6.33
N GLU A 162 -15.57 12.71 -7.47
CA GLU A 162 -16.59 11.69 -7.59
C GLU A 162 -16.14 10.32 -7.05
N ILE A 163 -14.83 10.04 -7.06
CA ILE A 163 -14.25 8.74 -6.68
C ILE A 163 -13.44 8.79 -5.38
N SER A 164 -12.86 9.94 -5.02
CA SER A 164 -12.02 10.12 -3.83
C SER A 164 -12.85 10.40 -2.58
N ILE A 165 -12.33 10.01 -1.42
CA ILE A 165 -12.90 10.33 -0.11
C ILE A 165 -12.10 11.37 0.68
N ILE A 166 -11.04 11.94 0.11
CA ILE A 166 -10.10 12.86 0.79
C ILE A 166 -10.81 14.02 1.50
N ASN A 167 -11.85 14.60 0.90
CA ASN A 167 -12.59 15.73 1.46
C ASN A 167 -13.95 15.34 2.06
N ASN A 168 -14.14 14.07 2.38
CA ASN A 168 -15.38 13.54 2.92
C ASN A 168 -15.17 13.01 4.34
N ASN A 169 -16.24 12.95 5.11
CA ASN A 169 -16.22 12.44 6.49
C ASN A 169 -16.47 10.92 6.56
N PHE A 170 -16.09 10.17 5.54
CA PHE A 170 -16.22 8.73 5.58
C PHE A 170 -15.16 8.12 6.51
N ASN A 171 -15.60 7.22 7.37
CA ASN A 171 -14.73 6.47 8.27
C ASN A 171 -14.63 5.03 7.80
N ALA A 172 -13.89 4.83 6.69
CA ALA A 172 -13.69 3.54 6.04
C ALA A 172 -12.26 3.06 6.22
N ILE A 173 -12.09 1.74 6.34
CA ILE A 173 -10.79 1.08 6.45
C ILE A 173 -10.67 -0.06 5.43
N VAL A 174 -9.54 -0.15 4.75
CA VAL A 174 -9.19 -1.23 3.83
C VAL A 174 -8.25 -2.19 4.53
N ILE A 175 -8.55 -3.49 4.49
CA ILE A 175 -7.68 -4.53 5.07
C ILE A 175 -6.75 -5.05 3.98
N LEU A 176 -5.45 -4.82 4.15
CA LEU A 176 -4.40 -5.31 3.27
C LEU A 176 -4.14 -6.80 3.52
N PRO A 177 -4.22 -7.68 2.49
CA PRO A 177 -4.16 -9.13 2.64
C PRO A 177 -2.73 -9.68 2.67
N VAL A 178 -1.97 -9.39 3.73
CA VAL A 178 -0.59 -9.88 3.92
C VAL A 178 -0.53 -11.41 4.04
N PHE A 179 -1.49 -12.02 4.71
CA PHE A 179 -1.56 -13.47 4.83
C PHE A 179 -1.80 -14.14 3.47
N THR A 180 -2.71 -13.58 2.67
CA THR A 180 -2.95 -14.08 1.31
C THR A 180 -1.70 -13.87 0.43
N SER A 181 -1.05 -12.72 0.51
CA SER A 181 0.23 -12.50 -0.18
C SER A 181 1.25 -13.57 0.19
N SER A 182 1.38 -13.86 1.48
CA SER A 182 2.29 -14.91 2.00
C SER A 182 1.93 -16.31 1.50
N ALA A 183 0.64 -16.60 1.32
CA ALA A 183 0.16 -17.88 0.82
C ALA A 183 0.50 -18.12 -0.67
N TYR A 184 0.65 -17.04 -1.43
CA TYR A 184 0.90 -17.09 -2.88
C TYR A 184 2.39 -17.03 -3.27
N VAL A 185 3.32 -16.87 -2.31
CA VAL A 185 4.76 -16.95 -2.63
C VAL A 185 5.14 -18.35 -3.10
N GLU A 186 6.27 -18.46 -3.77
CA GLU A 186 6.82 -19.77 -4.19
C GLU A 186 7.03 -20.67 -2.95
N GLY A 187 6.46 -21.87 -2.97
CA GLY A 187 6.44 -22.78 -1.83
C GLY A 187 5.33 -22.50 -0.82
N GLY A 188 4.42 -21.57 -1.08
CA GLY A 188 3.24 -21.30 -0.27
C GLY A 188 2.04 -22.19 -0.58
N PHE A 189 0.88 -21.84 0.00
CA PHE A 189 -0.33 -22.68 -0.08
C PHE A 189 -0.88 -22.85 -1.49
N TYR A 190 -0.63 -21.89 -2.37
CA TYR A 190 -1.05 -21.99 -3.76
C TYR A 190 -0.34 -23.12 -4.52
N ASN A 191 0.94 -23.41 -4.20
CA ASN A 191 1.64 -24.57 -4.73
C ASN A 191 1.04 -25.91 -4.19
N TYR A 192 0.56 -25.93 -2.93
CA TYR A 192 -0.19 -27.07 -2.40
C TYR A 192 -1.49 -27.28 -3.18
N TYR A 193 -2.29 -26.23 -3.36
CA TYR A 193 -3.55 -26.28 -4.09
C TYR A 193 -3.37 -26.78 -5.54
N LYS A 194 -2.30 -26.38 -6.20
CA LYS A 194 -1.97 -26.82 -7.57
C LYS A 194 -1.38 -28.24 -7.64
N ASN A 195 -1.25 -28.95 -6.53
CA ASN A 195 -0.57 -30.23 -6.41
C ASN A 195 0.91 -30.22 -6.85
N GLU A 196 1.57 -29.06 -6.74
CA GLU A 196 2.99 -28.89 -7.04
C GLU A 196 3.88 -29.18 -5.82
N CYS A 197 3.32 -29.14 -4.61
CA CYS A 197 4.03 -29.34 -3.35
C CYS A 197 3.09 -29.89 -2.27
N GLU A 198 3.26 -31.15 -1.87
CA GLU A 198 2.42 -31.80 -0.84
C GLU A 198 2.62 -31.24 0.59
N THR A 199 3.77 -30.60 0.85
CA THR A 199 4.14 -30.10 2.19
C THR A 199 3.99 -28.57 2.32
N CYS A 200 3.56 -27.87 1.28
CA CYS A 200 3.44 -26.40 1.27
C CYS A 200 2.17 -25.92 1.99
N THR A 201 1.94 -26.39 3.21
CA THR A 201 0.84 -25.99 4.10
C THR A 201 1.29 -25.06 5.23
N THR A 202 2.57 -24.67 5.24
CA THR A 202 3.16 -23.67 6.14
C THR A 202 4.13 -22.82 5.37
N THR A 203 4.07 -21.50 5.54
CA THR A 203 4.95 -20.54 4.88
C THR A 203 5.29 -19.36 5.79
N LYS A 204 6.30 -18.56 5.44
CA LYS A 204 6.67 -17.35 6.17
C LYS A 204 5.73 -16.20 5.86
N ILE A 205 5.53 -15.33 6.84
CA ILE A 205 4.83 -14.05 6.62
C ILE A 205 5.79 -13.09 5.92
N VAL A 206 5.35 -12.48 4.83
CA VAL A 206 6.13 -11.57 3.98
C VAL A 206 5.64 -10.13 4.14
N GLU A 207 5.73 -9.59 5.36
CA GLU A 207 5.21 -8.25 5.69
C GLU A 207 5.78 -7.14 4.79
N ASN A 208 7.10 -7.20 4.53
CA ASN A 208 7.79 -6.18 3.73
C ASN A 208 7.67 -6.43 2.22
N ASP A 209 7.32 -7.65 1.83
CA ASP A 209 7.19 -8.09 0.44
C ASP A 209 5.72 -8.32 0.07
N TYR A 210 4.77 -7.73 0.83
CA TYR A 210 3.34 -7.71 0.50
C TYR A 210 3.11 -7.37 -0.97
N LEU A 211 3.99 -6.54 -1.51
CA LEU A 211 3.98 -6.05 -2.87
C LEU A 211 4.40 -7.10 -3.92
N GLU A 212 5.04 -8.21 -3.53
CA GLU A 212 5.56 -9.20 -4.49
C GLU A 212 4.49 -10.11 -5.09
N SER A 213 3.31 -10.17 -4.47
CA SER A 213 2.22 -10.99 -4.98
C SER A 213 1.16 -10.18 -5.69
N SER A 214 1.13 -10.25 -7.02
CA SER A 214 0.03 -9.67 -7.82
C SER A 214 -1.34 -10.24 -7.44
N ALA A 215 -1.37 -11.43 -6.85
CA ALA A 215 -2.59 -12.10 -6.40
C ALA A 215 -3.25 -11.44 -5.19
N ALA A 216 -2.53 -10.61 -4.42
CA ALA A 216 -3.05 -9.99 -3.20
C ALA A 216 -3.66 -8.59 -3.40
N SER A 217 -4.13 -8.27 -4.58
CA SER A 217 -4.82 -7.00 -4.90
C SER A 217 -4.03 -5.73 -4.59
N HIS A 218 -2.74 -5.79 -4.70
CA HIS A 218 -1.83 -4.72 -4.36
C HIS A 218 -2.14 -3.42 -5.14
N LEU A 219 -2.40 -3.53 -6.45
CA LEU A 219 -2.75 -2.37 -7.27
C LEU A 219 -4.05 -1.71 -6.78
N GLY A 220 -5.04 -2.51 -6.41
CA GLY A 220 -6.29 -2.02 -5.83
C GLY A 220 -6.07 -1.30 -4.50
N ALA A 221 -5.20 -1.82 -3.63
CA ALA A 221 -4.82 -1.18 -2.39
C ALA A 221 -4.23 0.22 -2.62
N LYS A 222 -3.23 0.32 -3.50
CA LYS A 222 -2.59 1.60 -3.86
C LYS A 222 -3.57 2.60 -4.47
N VAL A 223 -4.52 2.15 -5.31
CA VAL A 223 -5.58 3.02 -5.85
C VAL A 223 -6.45 3.59 -4.73
N LEU A 224 -6.91 2.74 -3.81
CA LEU A 224 -7.75 3.20 -2.70
C LEU A 224 -6.99 4.15 -1.77
N GLU A 225 -5.72 3.88 -1.45
CA GLU A 225 -4.86 4.81 -0.70
C GLU A 225 -4.76 6.18 -1.39
N LYS A 226 -4.51 6.21 -2.72
CA LYS A 226 -4.46 7.47 -3.49
C LYS A 226 -5.81 8.22 -3.51
N LEU A 227 -6.91 7.52 -3.33
CA LEU A 227 -8.25 8.08 -3.21
C LEU A 227 -8.62 8.48 -1.77
N GLY A 228 -7.69 8.34 -0.82
CA GLY A 228 -7.83 8.79 0.57
C GLY A 228 -8.39 7.77 1.55
N TYR A 229 -8.50 6.49 1.15
CA TYR A 229 -8.89 5.43 2.08
C TYR A 229 -7.74 5.09 3.03
N ASN A 230 -8.05 4.94 4.32
CA ASN A 230 -7.09 4.43 5.28
C ASN A 230 -6.90 2.93 5.11
N THR A 231 -5.71 2.43 5.43
CA THR A 231 -5.36 1.01 5.32
C THR A 231 -4.83 0.45 6.64
N ILE A 232 -5.08 -0.82 6.90
CA ILE A 232 -4.43 -1.63 7.94
C ILE A 232 -4.15 -3.02 7.39
N THR A 233 -3.18 -3.73 7.93
CA THR A 233 -2.93 -5.11 7.54
C THR A 233 -3.86 -6.09 8.29
N ASP A 234 -4.12 -7.25 7.70
CA ASP A 234 -4.79 -8.37 8.35
C ASP A 234 -4.05 -8.84 9.62
N ILE A 235 -2.72 -8.69 9.69
CA ILE A 235 -1.92 -8.91 10.92
C ILE A 235 -2.42 -8.02 12.07
N VAL A 236 -2.71 -6.74 11.80
CA VAL A 236 -3.24 -5.80 12.81
C VAL A 236 -4.62 -6.26 13.27
N VAL A 237 -5.46 -6.71 12.34
CA VAL A 237 -6.80 -7.22 12.64
C VAL A 237 -6.72 -8.52 13.45
N ASP A 238 -5.84 -9.48 13.11
CA ASP A 238 -5.67 -10.70 13.91
C ASP A 238 -5.19 -10.42 15.33
N LYS A 239 -4.23 -9.50 15.50
CA LYS A 239 -3.73 -9.09 16.82
C LYS A 239 -4.75 -8.33 17.64
N ASN A 240 -5.60 -7.54 17.01
CA ASN A 240 -6.64 -6.72 17.66
C ASN A 240 -7.94 -6.69 16.84
N PRO A 241 -8.76 -7.77 16.86
CA PRO A 241 -9.99 -7.85 16.06
C PRO A 241 -11.01 -6.74 16.35
N GLU A 242 -11.00 -6.20 17.57
CA GLU A 242 -11.91 -5.13 17.99
C GLU A 242 -11.65 -3.80 17.28
N ILE A 243 -10.49 -3.65 16.62
CA ILE A 243 -10.12 -2.42 15.89
C ILE A 243 -11.14 -2.07 14.82
N LEU A 244 -11.76 -3.07 14.17
CA LEU A 244 -12.74 -2.87 13.12
C LEU A 244 -13.99 -2.12 13.60
N LYS A 245 -14.33 -2.18 14.90
CA LYS A 245 -15.45 -1.45 15.48
C LYS A 245 -15.29 0.07 15.46
N ASN A 246 -14.08 0.56 15.23
CA ASN A 246 -13.80 1.99 15.13
C ASN A 246 -14.18 2.57 13.76
N TYR A 247 -14.58 1.75 12.81
CA TYR A 247 -14.86 2.15 11.43
C TYR A 247 -16.31 1.88 11.07
N ASP A 248 -16.89 2.76 10.25
CA ASP A 248 -18.27 2.62 9.77
C ASP A 248 -18.37 1.66 8.59
N THR A 249 -17.27 1.53 7.83
CA THR A 249 -17.17 0.62 6.69
C THR A 249 -15.82 -0.09 6.68
N VAL A 250 -15.85 -1.41 6.52
CA VAL A 250 -14.67 -2.24 6.28
C VAL A 250 -14.65 -2.67 4.82
N ILE A 251 -13.51 -2.55 4.16
CA ILE A 251 -13.31 -2.96 2.76
C ILE A 251 -12.29 -4.08 2.75
N LEU A 252 -12.69 -5.22 2.17
CA LEU A 252 -11.80 -6.34 1.92
C LEU A 252 -11.32 -6.32 0.46
N LEU A 253 -10.04 -6.51 0.32
CA LEU A 253 -9.38 -6.87 -0.94
C LEU A 253 -9.40 -8.41 -1.10
N HIS A 254 -8.36 -8.98 -1.69
CA HIS A 254 -8.21 -10.42 -1.83
C HIS A 254 -7.78 -11.08 -0.51
N ASN A 255 -8.54 -10.86 0.58
CA ASN A 255 -8.32 -11.49 1.88
C ASN A 255 -8.86 -12.93 1.89
N GLU A 256 -8.25 -13.79 1.11
CA GLU A 256 -8.67 -15.19 0.90
C GLU A 256 -8.30 -16.07 2.11
N TYR A 257 -7.05 -15.97 2.56
CA TYR A 257 -6.51 -16.72 3.70
C TYR A 257 -6.55 -15.86 4.94
N VAL A 258 -7.42 -16.20 5.89
CA VAL A 258 -7.66 -15.40 7.10
C VAL A 258 -7.67 -16.25 8.37
N THR A 259 -7.38 -15.64 9.51
CA THR A 259 -7.50 -16.33 10.79
C THR A 259 -8.96 -16.43 11.23
N LYS A 260 -9.25 -17.33 12.17
CA LYS A 260 -10.59 -17.42 12.78
C LYS A 260 -11.00 -16.14 13.49
N LYS A 261 -10.07 -15.41 14.09
CA LYS A 261 -10.34 -14.14 14.77
C LYS A 261 -10.73 -13.06 13.77
N GLU A 262 -9.95 -12.94 12.70
CA GLU A 262 -10.22 -12.02 11.61
C GLU A 262 -11.57 -12.30 10.95
N PHE A 263 -11.81 -13.55 10.56
CA PHE A 263 -13.09 -13.99 10.03
C PHE A 263 -14.27 -13.55 10.92
N ASN A 264 -14.22 -13.89 12.22
CA ASN A 264 -15.28 -13.54 13.14
C ASN A 264 -15.48 -12.03 13.31
N SER A 265 -14.40 -11.26 13.31
CA SER A 265 -14.48 -9.80 13.41
C SER A 265 -15.15 -9.19 12.17
N ILE A 266 -14.79 -9.67 10.99
CA ILE A 266 -15.31 -9.19 9.71
C ILE A 266 -16.78 -9.55 9.55
N ILE A 267 -17.18 -10.82 9.74
CA ILE A 267 -18.56 -11.23 9.53
C ILE A 267 -19.56 -10.61 10.54
N ASN A 268 -19.06 -10.18 11.70
CA ASN A 268 -19.86 -9.46 12.70
C ASN A 268 -19.86 -7.93 12.52
N HIS A 269 -19.09 -7.40 11.58
CA HIS A 269 -19.13 -5.98 11.25
C HIS A 269 -20.37 -5.66 10.39
N PRO A 270 -21.12 -4.58 10.71
CA PRO A 270 -22.43 -4.33 10.10
C PRO A 270 -22.37 -3.79 8.67
N ASN A 271 -21.21 -3.41 8.16
CA ASN A 271 -21.05 -2.87 6.81
C ASN A 271 -19.68 -3.22 6.23
N VAL A 272 -19.64 -4.30 5.45
CA VAL A 272 -18.43 -4.78 4.80
C VAL A 272 -18.60 -4.75 3.27
N ILE A 273 -17.61 -4.25 2.57
CA ILE A 273 -17.52 -4.28 1.11
C ILE A 273 -16.43 -5.29 0.74
N TYR A 274 -16.84 -6.36 0.10
CA TYR A 274 -15.96 -7.41 -0.37
C TYR A 274 -15.65 -7.17 -1.85
N LEU A 275 -14.42 -6.79 -2.18
CA LEU A 275 -14.02 -6.52 -3.56
C LEU A 275 -13.61 -7.78 -4.34
N TYR A 276 -13.50 -8.91 -3.64
CA TYR A 276 -13.15 -10.19 -4.25
C TYR A 276 -14.13 -11.28 -3.81
N PRO A 277 -14.68 -12.07 -4.76
CA PRO A 277 -15.68 -13.09 -4.45
C PRO A 277 -15.15 -14.25 -3.60
N ASN A 278 -13.84 -14.50 -3.58
CA ASN A 278 -13.22 -15.54 -2.75
C ASN A 278 -12.61 -15.00 -1.42
N ALA A 279 -12.96 -13.80 -0.99
CA ALA A 279 -12.56 -13.32 0.32
C ALA A 279 -13.09 -14.25 1.44
N LEU A 280 -12.32 -14.41 2.51
CA LEU A 280 -12.62 -15.28 3.66
C LEU A 280 -12.79 -16.76 3.29
N TYR A 281 -11.98 -17.26 2.37
CA TYR A 281 -12.16 -18.61 1.79
C TYR A 281 -11.47 -19.71 2.59
N ALA A 282 -10.27 -19.48 3.11
CA ALA A 282 -9.49 -20.49 3.82
C ALA A 282 -9.05 -20.04 5.21
N GLU A 283 -9.18 -20.92 6.19
CA GLU A 283 -8.75 -20.71 7.58
C GLU A 283 -7.27 -21.00 7.73
N ILE A 284 -6.56 -20.06 8.34
CA ILE A 284 -5.16 -20.22 8.73
C ILE A 284 -4.95 -20.02 10.22
N SER A 285 -3.81 -20.51 10.72
CA SER A 285 -3.25 -20.16 12.01
C SER A 285 -1.95 -19.39 11.83
N VAL A 286 -1.63 -18.52 12.80
CA VAL A 286 -0.43 -17.68 12.79
C VAL A 286 0.46 -17.99 13.98
N ASP A 287 1.75 -18.19 13.75
CA ASP A 287 2.81 -18.26 14.75
C ASP A 287 3.73 -17.05 14.59
N TYR A 288 3.47 -15.99 15.36
CA TYR A 288 4.25 -14.75 15.30
C TYR A 288 5.69 -14.92 15.82
N GLU A 289 5.96 -15.91 16.68
CA GLU A 289 7.33 -16.14 17.15
C GLU A 289 8.20 -16.71 16.03
N LYS A 290 7.60 -17.54 15.18
CA LYS A 290 8.28 -18.12 14.03
C LYS A 290 8.13 -17.29 12.74
N ASN A 291 7.27 -16.28 12.76
CA ASN A 291 6.87 -15.52 11.59
C ASN A 291 6.29 -16.43 10.50
N GLU A 292 5.33 -17.30 10.86
CA GLU A 292 4.75 -18.31 9.98
C GLU A 292 3.24 -18.30 10.01
N ILE A 293 2.64 -18.64 8.87
CA ILE A 293 1.24 -19.03 8.74
C ILE A 293 1.14 -20.49 8.33
N THR A 294 0.08 -21.15 8.80
CA THR A 294 -0.21 -22.56 8.48
C THR A 294 -1.65 -22.70 8.05
N LEU A 295 -1.88 -23.36 6.92
CA LEU A 295 -3.21 -23.70 6.42
C LEU A 295 -3.89 -24.68 7.38
N VAL A 296 -5.07 -24.29 7.87
CA VAL A 296 -5.86 -25.10 8.80
C VAL A 296 -6.97 -25.82 8.07
N ARG A 297 -7.69 -25.10 7.19
CA ARG A 297 -8.86 -25.63 6.53
C ARG A 297 -9.29 -24.77 5.34
N GLY A 298 -9.77 -25.43 4.29
CA GLY A 298 -10.25 -24.77 3.07
C GLY A 298 -9.29 -24.95 1.91
N HIS A 299 -9.73 -24.58 0.72
CA HIS A 299 -8.94 -24.66 -0.50
C HIS A 299 -8.41 -26.10 -0.79
N GLY A 300 -9.26 -27.12 -0.58
CA GLY A 300 -8.89 -28.50 -0.77
C GLY A 300 -8.05 -29.11 0.36
N TYR A 301 -8.00 -28.47 1.53
CA TYR A 301 -7.27 -28.95 2.70
C TYR A 301 -8.16 -29.01 3.97
N PRO A 302 -8.10 -30.05 4.82
CA PRO A 302 -7.31 -31.29 4.65
C PRO A 302 -7.93 -32.28 3.65
N GLU A 303 -9.14 -32.03 3.17
CA GLU A 303 -9.90 -32.89 2.27
C GLU A 303 -10.09 -32.17 0.95
N LEU A 304 -9.86 -32.86 -0.18
CA LEU A 304 -9.90 -32.26 -1.53
C LEU A 304 -11.26 -31.61 -1.88
N GLU A 305 -12.35 -32.15 -1.34
CA GLU A 305 -13.70 -31.65 -1.58
C GLU A 305 -14.03 -30.42 -0.75
N LEU A 306 -13.17 -30.06 0.21
CA LEU A 306 -13.40 -28.92 1.07
C LEU A 306 -13.02 -27.62 0.37
N GLY A 307 -14.02 -26.88 -0.09
CA GLY A 307 -13.85 -25.54 -0.66
C GLY A 307 -13.61 -24.50 0.45
N ASN A 308 -14.68 -23.96 1.01
CA ASN A 308 -14.62 -22.93 2.04
C ASN A 308 -14.24 -23.51 3.43
N GLY A 309 -13.26 -22.89 4.07
CA GLY A 309 -12.70 -23.33 5.37
C GLY A 309 -13.59 -23.01 6.58
N PHE A 310 -14.54 -22.10 6.47
CA PHE A 310 -15.32 -21.60 7.60
C PHE A 310 -16.74 -22.14 7.69
N ASN A 311 -17.18 -22.99 6.74
CA ASN A 311 -18.58 -23.40 6.60
C ASN A 311 -19.53 -22.19 6.59
N TRP A 312 -19.12 -21.12 5.93
CA TRP A 312 -19.92 -19.92 5.85
C TRP A 312 -21.21 -20.22 5.08
N GLU A 313 -22.38 -19.83 5.61
CA GLU A 313 -23.70 -20.06 4.96
C GLU A 313 -23.77 -19.37 3.60
N PHE A 314 -23.00 -18.33 3.45
CA PHE A 314 -22.83 -17.61 2.22
C PHE A 314 -21.67 -18.24 1.44
N GLU A 315 -22.00 -18.88 0.34
CA GLU A 315 -20.99 -19.46 -0.54
C GLU A 315 -20.31 -18.35 -1.34
N ASN A 316 -19.02 -18.16 -1.06
CA ASN A 316 -18.15 -17.24 -1.77
C ASN A 316 -17.28 -17.94 -2.83
N THR A 317 -17.46 -19.24 -3.06
CA THR A 317 -16.92 -19.99 -4.20
C THR A 317 -17.71 -19.65 -5.44
N HIS A 318 -17.56 -18.43 -5.93
CA HIS A 318 -18.29 -18.04 -7.12
C HIS A 318 -17.63 -18.63 -8.36
N PRO A 319 -18.43 -19.09 -9.37
CA PRO A 319 -17.88 -19.53 -10.66
C PRO A 319 -17.07 -18.46 -11.38
N TYR A 320 -17.10 -17.23 -10.91
CA TYR A 320 -16.32 -16.10 -11.39
C TYR A 320 -14.85 -16.09 -10.90
N GLU A 321 -14.40 -17.02 -10.08
CA GLU A 321 -12.99 -17.13 -9.68
C GLU A 321 -12.03 -17.13 -10.88
N TYR A 322 -12.53 -17.54 -12.04
CA TYR A 322 -11.79 -17.58 -13.31
C TYR A 322 -12.32 -16.61 -14.36
N ASP A 323 -13.35 -15.84 -14.06
CA ASP A 323 -13.91 -14.87 -15.00
C ASP A 323 -13.23 -13.51 -14.80
N THR A 324 -12.21 -13.26 -15.60
CA THR A 324 -11.52 -11.97 -15.67
C THR A 324 -12.21 -10.97 -16.60
N ASP A 325 -13.22 -11.40 -17.36
CA ASP A 325 -13.93 -10.56 -18.33
C ASP A 325 -15.20 -9.96 -17.74
N CYS A 326 -15.10 -9.32 -16.56
CA CYS A 326 -16.21 -8.59 -15.95
C CYS A 326 -16.75 -7.52 -16.91
N LEU A 327 -17.91 -7.78 -17.50
CA LEU A 327 -18.58 -6.82 -18.36
C LEU A 327 -19.35 -5.75 -17.58
N ASN A 328 -19.85 -6.11 -16.38
CA ASN A 328 -20.60 -5.24 -15.50
C ASN A 328 -20.23 -5.50 -14.06
N TRP A 329 -19.98 -4.42 -13.31
CA TRP A 329 -19.73 -4.48 -11.86
C TRP A 329 -21.07 -4.54 -11.14
N GLU A 330 -21.33 -5.65 -10.42
CA GLU A 330 -22.52 -5.83 -9.61
C GLU A 330 -22.12 -6.17 -8.18
N PHE A 331 -22.57 -5.34 -7.25
CA PHE A 331 -22.45 -5.61 -5.81
C PHE A 331 -23.74 -6.26 -5.33
N TYR A 332 -23.70 -7.54 -5.02
CA TYR A 332 -24.84 -8.25 -4.49
C TYR A 332 -24.88 -8.25 -2.95
N ASP A 333 -26.09 -8.42 -2.40
CA ASP A 333 -26.30 -8.41 -0.96
C ASP A 333 -25.78 -9.69 -0.30
N ILE A 334 -25.08 -9.51 0.82
CA ILE A 334 -24.72 -10.58 1.75
C ILE A 334 -25.11 -10.12 3.17
N PRO A 335 -25.19 -11.02 4.16
CA PRO A 335 -25.76 -10.69 5.48
C PRO A 335 -25.19 -9.46 6.17
N ASN A 336 -23.92 -9.17 5.98
CA ASN A 336 -23.21 -8.07 6.64
C ASN A 336 -22.65 -7.01 5.68
N GLY A 337 -23.08 -6.99 4.42
CA GLY A 337 -22.59 -6.00 3.48
C GLY A 337 -22.86 -6.29 2.01
N LYS A 338 -21.89 -6.00 1.18
CA LYS A 338 -21.95 -6.14 -0.28
C LYS A 338 -20.73 -6.86 -0.80
N MET A 339 -20.91 -7.77 -1.75
CA MET A 339 -19.82 -8.49 -2.39
C MET A 339 -19.85 -8.25 -3.91
N LEU A 340 -18.67 -7.96 -4.47
CA LEU A 340 -18.51 -7.78 -5.91
C LEU A 340 -18.61 -9.13 -6.63
N ASN A 341 -19.19 -9.13 -7.80
CA ASN A 341 -19.48 -10.34 -8.59
C ASN A 341 -18.26 -10.91 -9.30
N CYS A 342 -17.14 -10.19 -9.38
CA CYS A 342 -15.93 -10.62 -10.07
C CYS A 342 -14.68 -9.88 -9.62
N TYR A 343 -13.51 -10.28 -10.13
CA TYR A 343 -12.21 -9.76 -9.72
C TYR A 343 -11.93 -8.40 -10.36
N PRO A 344 -11.68 -7.33 -9.56
CA PRO A 344 -11.43 -6.01 -10.10
C PRO A 344 -10.01 -5.84 -10.66
N ASP A 345 -9.01 -6.53 -10.10
CA ASP A 345 -7.59 -6.52 -10.51
C ASP A 345 -7.09 -5.16 -11.03
N VAL A 346 -6.50 -5.18 -12.22
CA VAL A 346 -5.98 -3.99 -12.89
C VAL A 346 -7.06 -2.98 -13.32
N LYS A 347 -8.33 -3.36 -13.30
CA LYS A 347 -9.43 -2.44 -13.65
C LYS A 347 -9.60 -1.29 -12.66
N MET A 348 -9.12 -1.46 -11.43
CA MET A 348 -9.11 -0.38 -10.43
C MET A 348 -8.39 0.88 -10.92
N VAL A 349 -7.40 0.78 -11.82
CA VAL A 349 -6.69 1.97 -12.35
C VAL A 349 -7.42 2.70 -13.46
N SER A 350 -8.48 2.11 -14.04
CA SER A 350 -9.13 2.63 -15.25
C SER A 350 -10.65 2.70 -15.17
N ASP A 351 -11.30 1.91 -14.31
CA ASP A 351 -12.75 1.82 -14.28
C ASP A 351 -13.36 2.78 -13.26
N THR A 352 -13.79 3.94 -13.78
CA THR A 352 -14.42 5.00 -12.97
C THR A 352 -15.77 4.56 -12.37
N ASN A 353 -16.49 3.67 -13.06
CA ASN A 353 -17.79 3.20 -12.57
C ASN A 353 -17.61 2.30 -11.35
N LEU A 354 -16.62 1.41 -11.36
CA LEU A 354 -16.27 0.59 -10.21
C LEU A 354 -15.91 1.46 -8.99
N LEU A 355 -15.04 2.44 -9.18
CA LEU A 355 -14.60 3.32 -8.08
C LEU A 355 -15.74 4.17 -7.52
N LYS A 356 -16.64 4.68 -8.38
CA LYS A 356 -17.86 5.38 -7.94
C LYS A 356 -18.78 4.46 -7.15
N GLN A 357 -18.96 3.21 -7.60
CA GLN A 357 -19.79 2.25 -6.87
C GLN A 357 -19.21 1.94 -5.49
N ILE A 358 -17.89 1.72 -5.37
CA ILE A 358 -17.22 1.52 -4.07
C ILE A 358 -17.51 2.71 -3.15
N LYS A 359 -17.29 3.95 -3.61
CA LYS A 359 -17.57 5.15 -2.81
C LYS A 359 -19.04 5.26 -2.39
N ASN A 360 -19.98 4.94 -3.28
CA ASN A 360 -21.41 5.04 -2.99
C ASN A 360 -21.91 3.99 -1.97
N LEU A 361 -21.14 2.95 -1.68
CA LEU A 361 -21.44 1.94 -0.66
C LEU A 361 -20.95 2.33 0.74
N LEU A 362 -20.16 3.40 0.87
CA LEU A 362 -19.68 3.88 2.18
C LEU A 362 -20.83 4.45 3.02
N LYS A 363 -20.69 4.33 4.34
CA LYS A 363 -21.59 4.87 5.35
C LYS A 363 -20.91 5.93 6.19
#